data_6c246a1a01f1892db0d97637795663b4
#
_entry.id   6c246a1a01f1892db0d97637795663b4
#
_cell.length_a   1.000
_cell.length_b   1.000
_cell.length_c   1.000
_cell.angle_alpha   90.00
_cell.angle_beta   90.00
_cell.angle_gamma   90.00
#
_symmetry.space_group_name_H-M   'P 1'
#
loop_
_entity.id
_entity.type
_entity.pdbx_description
1 polymer ?
#
loop_
_entity_poly.entity_id
_entity_poly.type
_entity_poly.pdbx_seq_one_letter_code
_entity_poly.pdbx_strand_id
1 'polypeptide(L)'
;MMKITYKLCRENDLIPAFKMVRGSMNHLRKSTGKEPLRYRVRRYPEVIHLYNNDQKRFWCAWDGKKIIGFTGALLRGKQWYLAFLFVHPRYQNKGVGRELLKRVWMNAPGMTHSLSTFAYNVQAVGIYSKFGMAPLCALPVMEIKLDKLQRPVPSDLKASTTITRQDIAWINQLEAKIRGYSRPQEWRFWSKQDEIQIYLFRNKGQRVGYSMAHKKWGVIAPAGAVTNDYLTKIVTDTIGLIKTSEKSIRLYCPTNNLNLYSYLIGMGFRILEMDLFLSDKPYADFQRYLPAQLAIF
;
A
#
# COMPACT_ATOMS: atom_id res chain seq x y z
N MET A 1 -19.47 -30.12 -15.45
CA MET A 1 -18.99 -28.72 -15.46
C MET A 1 -18.82 -28.22 -14.03
N MET A 2 -17.66 -27.68 -13.64
CA MET A 2 -17.47 -27.03 -12.34
C MET A 2 -18.35 -25.78 -12.24
N LYS A 3 -19.26 -25.73 -11.28
CA LYS A 3 -20.16 -24.56 -11.09
C LYS A 3 -19.47 -23.57 -10.16
N ILE A 4 -18.66 -22.65 -10.72
CA ILE A 4 -18.05 -21.57 -9.95
C ILE A 4 -19.13 -20.57 -9.56
N THR A 5 -19.23 -20.25 -8.27
CA THR A 5 -20.16 -19.26 -7.74
C THR A 5 -19.38 -18.06 -7.19
N TYR A 6 -19.98 -16.88 -7.27
CA TYR A 6 -19.39 -15.63 -6.81
C TYR A 6 -20.30 -15.00 -5.76
N LYS A 7 -19.78 -14.70 -4.59
CA LYS A 7 -20.57 -14.17 -3.46
C LYS A 7 -19.82 -13.02 -2.80
N LEU A 8 -20.54 -12.11 -2.19
CA LEU A 8 -19.95 -11.13 -1.28
C LEU A 8 -19.19 -11.87 -0.17
N CYS A 9 -17.99 -11.40 0.10
CA CYS A 9 -17.16 -11.94 1.17
C CYS A 9 -17.80 -11.57 2.52
N ARG A 10 -17.90 -12.53 3.43
CA ARG A 10 -18.24 -12.31 4.84
C ARG A 10 -16.96 -12.20 5.66
N GLU A 11 -17.02 -11.60 6.83
CA GLU A 11 -15.84 -11.47 7.68
C GLU A 11 -15.17 -12.82 7.99
N ASN A 12 -15.97 -13.87 8.22
CA ASN A 12 -15.46 -15.24 8.46
C ASN A 12 -14.78 -15.86 7.24
N ASP A 13 -15.02 -15.36 6.05
CA ASP A 13 -14.39 -15.82 4.81
C ASP A 13 -12.98 -15.22 4.63
N LEU A 14 -12.62 -14.16 5.36
CA LEU A 14 -11.34 -13.48 5.22
C LEU A 14 -10.14 -14.40 5.52
N ILE A 15 -10.17 -15.17 6.60
CA ILE A 15 -9.07 -16.10 6.92
C ILE A 15 -8.89 -17.17 5.85
N PRO A 16 -9.93 -17.91 5.41
CA PRO A 16 -9.81 -18.84 4.28
C PRO A 16 -9.33 -18.16 2.99
N ALA A 17 -9.85 -16.95 2.67
CA ALA A 17 -9.42 -16.17 1.51
C ALA A 17 -7.93 -15.82 1.58
N PHE A 18 -7.44 -15.31 2.69
CA PHE A 18 -6.01 -14.98 2.86
C PHE A 18 -5.09 -16.21 2.89
N LYS A 19 -5.57 -17.37 3.31
CA LYS A 19 -4.82 -18.65 3.12
C LYS A 19 -4.66 -18.96 1.63
N MET A 20 -5.72 -18.80 0.84
CA MET A 20 -5.68 -18.96 -0.62
C MET A 20 -4.77 -17.89 -1.26
N VAL A 21 -4.87 -16.62 -0.85
CA VAL A 21 -4.01 -15.51 -1.31
C VAL A 21 -2.54 -15.85 -1.10
N ARG A 22 -2.13 -16.24 0.13
CA ARG A 22 -0.75 -16.64 0.42
C ARG A 22 -0.28 -17.79 -0.47
N GLY A 23 -1.13 -18.80 -0.67
CA GLY A 23 -0.82 -19.93 -1.58
C GLY A 23 -0.60 -19.46 -3.02
N SER A 24 -1.44 -18.56 -3.52
CA SER A 24 -1.35 -17.98 -4.85
C SER A 24 -0.09 -17.13 -5.02
N MET A 25 0.22 -16.27 -4.04
CA MET A 25 1.45 -15.48 -4.03
C MET A 25 2.69 -16.36 -4.03
N ASN A 26 2.73 -17.40 -3.19
CA ASN A 26 3.87 -18.30 -3.11
C ASN A 26 4.05 -19.13 -4.40
N HIS A 27 2.96 -19.48 -5.08
CA HIS A 27 3.04 -20.11 -6.38
C HIS A 27 3.69 -19.19 -7.43
N LEU A 28 3.24 -17.92 -7.50
CA LEU A 28 3.83 -16.93 -8.40
C LEU A 28 5.31 -16.67 -8.06
N ARG A 29 5.65 -16.51 -6.79
CA ARG A 29 7.03 -16.30 -6.35
C ARG A 29 7.93 -17.47 -6.78
N LYS A 30 7.48 -18.70 -6.55
CA LYS A 30 8.21 -19.90 -6.95
C LYS A 30 8.42 -19.97 -8.48
N SER A 31 7.40 -19.63 -9.27
CA SER A 31 7.50 -19.65 -10.75
C SER A 31 8.44 -18.58 -11.29
N THR A 32 8.81 -17.58 -10.47
CA THR A 32 9.76 -16.50 -10.82
C THR A 32 11.07 -16.60 -10.04
N GLY A 33 11.39 -17.76 -9.48
CA GLY A 33 12.63 -18.02 -8.75
C GLY A 33 12.78 -17.31 -7.41
N LYS A 34 11.67 -16.83 -6.82
CA LYS A 34 11.68 -16.10 -5.55
C LYS A 34 11.32 -17.02 -4.37
N GLU A 35 11.91 -16.73 -3.21
CA GLU A 35 11.60 -17.44 -1.98
C GLU A 35 10.12 -17.24 -1.56
N PRO A 36 9.48 -18.27 -0.99
CA PRO A 36 8.11 -18.17 -0.53
C PRO A 36 7.99 -17.22 0.67
N LEU A 37 6.83 -16.56 0.78
CA LEU A 37 6.50 -15.74 1.93
C LEU A 37 6.24 -16.62 3.17
N ARG A 38 6.99 -16.39 4.23
CA ARG A 38 6.94 -17.16 5.49
C ARG A 38 6.21 -16.34 6.57
N TYR A 39 4.89 -16.21 6.45
CA TYR A 39 4.08 -15.59 7.49
C TYR A 39 2.85 -16.43 7.83
N ARG A 40 2.37 -16.33 9.07
CA ARG A 40 1.13 -16.98 9.50
C ARG A 40 -0.06 -16.10 9.12
N VAL A 41 -1.02 -16.68 8.39
CA VAL A 41 -2.29 -15.99 8.12
C VAL A 41 -3.09 -15.90 9.43
N ARG A 42 -3.46 -14.69 9.80
CA ARG A 42 -4.26 -14.36 10.99
C ARG A 42 -5.23 -13.21 10.67
N ARG A 43 -6.05 -12.83 11.62
CA ARG A 43 -6.85 -11.60 11.51
C ARG A 43 -5.90 -10.39 11.68
N TYR A 44 -5.64 -9.71 10.58
CA TYR A 44 -4.88 -8.47 10.60
C TYR A 44 -5.84 -7.32 10.80
N PRO A 45 -5.61 -6.44 11.80
CA PRO A 45 -6.48 -5.29 12.06
C PRO A 45 -6.71 -4.42 10.83
N GLU A 46 -5.67 -4.24 10.00
CA GLU A 46 -5.73 -3.46 8.76
C GLU A 46 -6.70 -4.07 7.74
N VAL A 47 -6.66 -5.39 7.57
CA VAL A 47 -7.56 -6.10 6.65
C VAL A 47 -9.01 -5.99 7.10
N ILE A 48 -9.25 -6.14 8.41
CA ILE A 48 -10.58 -5.99 9.01
C ILE A 48 -11.07 -4.55 8.84
N HIS A 49 -10.19 -3.56 9.06
CA HIS A 49 -10.51 -2.16 8.84
C HIS A 49 -10.93 -1.88 7.39
N LEU A 50 -10.16 -2.37 6.40
CA LEU A 50 -10.50 -2.21 4.98
C LEU A 50 -11.84 -2.86 4.65
N TYR A 51 -12.03 -4.11 5.08
CA TYR A 51 -13.27 -4.85 4.88
C TYR A 51 -14.47 -4.10 5.47
N ASN A 52 -14.39 -3.63 6.72
CA ASN A 52 -15.50 -2.95 7.40
C ASN A 52 -15.89 -1.64 6.72
N ASN A 53 -14.96 -0.94 6.09
CA ASN A 53 -15.25 0.30 5.36
C ASN A 53 -15.77 0.07 3.93
N ASP A 54 -15.53 -1.13 3.35
CA ASP A 54 -15.81 -1.40 1.93
C ASP A 54 -16.47 -2.77 1.68
N GLN A 55 -17.26 -3.33 2.61
CA GLN A 55 -17.82 -4.70 2.57
C GLN A 55 -18.46 -5.07 1.23
N LYS A 56 -19.18 -4.13 0.60
CA LYS A 56 -19.86 -4.35 -0.70
C LYS A 56 -18.88 -4.53 -1.87
N ARG A 57 -17.58 -4.26 -1.64
CA ARG A 57 -16.50 -4.38 -2.64
C ARG A 57 -15.53 -5.51 -2.34
N PHE A 58 -15.90 -6.43 -1.44
CA PHE A 58 -15.14 -7.64 -1.17
C PHE A 58 -15.91 -8.86 -1.65
N TRP A 59 -15.32 -9.63 -2.56
CA TRP A 59 -15.97 -10.79 -3.18
C TRP A 59 -15.08 -12.02 -3.19
N CYS A 60 -15.72 -13.18 -3.05
CA CYS A 60 -15.08 -14.49 -3.17
C CYS A 60 -15.66 -15.28 -4.33
N ALA A 61 -14.80 -15.97 -5.07
CA ALA A 61 -15.18 -17.03 -6.01
C ALA A 61 -15.05 -18.38 -5.30
N TRP A 62 -16.04 -19.25 -5.49
CA TRP A 62 -16.15 -20.53 -4.80
C TRP A 62 -16.28 -21.68 -5.80
N ASP A 63 -15.62 -22.80 -5.50
CA ASP A 63 -15.88 -24.12 -6.08
C ASP A 63 -16.35 -25.03 -4.95
N GLY A 64 -17.64 -25.33 -4.91
CA GLY A 64 -18.27 -25.98 -3.76
C GLY A 64 -18.08 -25.18 -2.46
N LYS A 65 -17.36 -25.78 -1.50
CA LYS A 65 -17.04 -25.14 -0.21
C LYS A 65 -15.66 -24.44 -0.18
N LYS A 66 -14.91 -24.46 -1.28
CA LYS A 66 -13.53 -23.94 -1.34
C LYS A 66 -13.51 -22.55 -1.97
N ILE A 67 -12.84 -21.60 -1.33
CA ILE A 67 -12.53 -20.29 -1.92
C ILE A 67 -11.38 -20.50 -2.93
N ILE A 68 -11.64 -20.12 -4.19
CA ILE A 68 -10.71 -20.23 -5.32
C ILE A 68 -10.30 -18.89 -5.90
N GLY A 69 -10.95 -17.81 -5.46
CA GLY A 69 -10.61 -16.45 -5.84
C GLY A 69 -11.10 -15.45 -4.80
N PHE A 70 -10.40 -14.34 -4.67
CA PHE A 70 -10.71 -13.27 -3.74
C PHE A 70 -10.35 -11.92 -4.35
N THR A 71 -11.23 -10.95 -4.17
CA THR A 71 -10.98 -9.57 -4.57
C THR A 71 -11.50 -8.61 -3.50
N GLY A 72 -10.85 -7.45 -3.41
CA GLY A 72 -11.29 -6.34 -2.58
C GLY A 72 -10.86 -5.02 -3.20
N ALA A 73 -11.77 -4.06 -3.28
CA ALA A 73 -11.50 -2.71 -3.74
C ALA A 73 -11.94 -1.69 -2.70
N LEU A 74 -11.26 -0.55 -2.67
CA LEU A 74 -11.49 0.54 -1.74
C LEU A 74 -12.03 1.75 -2.50
N LEU A 75 -12.94 2.51 -1.88
CA LEU A 75 -13.42 3.77 -2.45
C LEU A 75 -13.17 4.90 -1.45
N ARG A 76 -12.40 5.90 -1.87
CA ARG A 76 -12.10 7.11 -1.10
C ARG A 76 -12.38 8.34 -1.95
N GLY A 77 -13.53 8.97 -1.72
CA GLY A 77 -14.03 9.99 -2.64
C GLY A 77 -14.23 9.43 -4.05
N LYS A 78 -13.52 10.00 -5.04
CA LYS A 78 -13.54 9.52 -6.43
C LYS A 78 -12.39 8.56 -6.77
N GLN A 79 -11.57 8.20 -5.80
CA GLN A 79 -10.50 7.23 -5.97
C GLN A 79 -11.01 5.82 -5.69
N TRP A 80 -11.02 4.98 -6.71
CA TRP A 80 -11.20 3.55 -6.61
C TRP A 80 -9.82 2.86 -6.66
N TYR A 81 -9.54 2.03 -5.66
CA TYR A 81 -8.27 1.33 -5.55
C TYR A 81 -8.48 -0.16 -5.40
N LEU A 82 -7.89 -0.97 -6.28
CA LEU A 82 -7.91 -2.42 -6.18
C LEU A 82 -6.85 -2.89 -5.17
N ALA A 83 -7.29 -3.22 -3.96
CA ALA A 83 -6.40 -3.69 -2.90
C ALA A 83 -6.02 -5.17 -3.04
N PHE A 84 -6.96 -5.98 -3.53
CA PHE A 84 -6.78 -7.43 -3.65
C PHE A 84 -7.42 -7.96 -4.93
N LEU A 85 -6.68 -8.79 -5.68
CA LEU A 85 -7.22 -9.66 -6.73
C LEU A 85 -6.33 -10.90 -6.84
N PHE A 86 -6.80 -12.01 -6.32
CA PHE A 86 -6.06 -13.26 -6.30
C PHE A 86 -6.94 -14.42 -6.74
N VAL A 87 -6.36 -15.33 -7.54
CA VAL A 87 -7.01 -16.55 -8.01
C VAL A 87 -6.09 -17.73 -7.72
N HIS A 88 -6.65 -18.78 -7.16
CA HIS A 88 -5.92 -20.02 -6.91
C HIS A 88 -5.28 -20.55 -8.20
N PRO A 89 -4.01 -21.00 -8.22
CA PRO A 89 -3.27 -21.33 -9.45
C PRO A 89 -4.01 -22.26 -10.41
N ARG A 90 -4.68 -23.30 -9.89
CA ARG A 90 -5.44 -24.27 -10.71
C ARG A 90 -6.67 -23.67 -11.41
N TYR A 91 -7.07 -22.45 -11.06
CA TYR A 91 -8.25 -21.75 -11.60
C TYR A 91 -7.87 -20.47 -12.37
N GLN A 92 -6.57 -20.18 -12.50
CA GLN A 92 -6.07 -19.11 -13.37
C GLN A 92 -6.34 -19.45 -14.84
N ASN A 93 -6.35 -18.45 -15.70
CA ASN A 93 -6.65 -18.56 -17.14
C ASN A 93 -8.06 -19.10 -17.49
N LYS A 94 -8.97 -19.20 -16.48
CA LYS A 94 -10.36 -19.64 -16.63
C LYS A 94 -11.38 -18.52 -16.48
N GLY A 95 -10.94 -17.28 -16.58
CA GLY A 95 -11.78 -16.07 -16.48
C GLY A 95 -12.16 -15.64 -15.06
N VAL A 96 -11.80 -16.41 -14.01
CA VAL A 96 -12.20 -16.13 -12.60
C VAL A 96 -11.76 -14.74 -12.14
N GLY A 97 -10.50 -14.36 -12.42
CA GLY A 97 -9.98 -13.04 -12.01
C GLY A 97 -10.69 -11.89 -12.72
N ARG A 98 -10.97 -12.03 -14.02
CA ARG A 98 -11.73 -11.03 -14.79
C ARG A 98 -13.14 -10.87 -14.25
N GLU A 99 -13.79 -11.97 -13.90
CA GLU A 99 -15.14 -11.96 -13.37
C GLU A 99 -15.22 -11.33 -11.96
N LEU A 100 -14.21 -11.60 -11.10
CA LEU A 100 -14.07 -10.93 -9.81
C LEU A 100 -13.84 -9.42 -9.96
N LEU A 101 -12.97 -9.01 -10.89
CA LEU A 101 -12.68 -7.60 -11.15
C LEU A 101 -13.92 -6.86 -11.62
N LYS A 102 -14.73 -7.44 -12.53
CA LYS A 102 -15.99 -6.85 -12.98
C LYS A 102 -16.97 -6.58 -11.84
N ARG A 103 -17.02 -7.44 -10.81
CA ARG A 103 -17.94 -7.28 -9.66
C ARG A 103 -17.59 -6.13 -8.74
N VAL A 104 -16.32 -5.77 -8.67
CA VAL A 104 -15.87 -4.66 -7.83
C VAL A 104 -15.60 -3.40 -8.63
N TRP A 105 -15.59 -3.51 -9.97
CA TRP A 105 -15.38 -2.37 -10.85
C TRP A 105 -16.51 -1.37 -10.72
N MET A 106 -16.16 -0.14 -10.48
CA MET A 106 -17.09 0.99 -10.46
C MET A 106 -16.68 1.97 -11.54
N ASN A 107 -17.64 2.52 -12.23
CA ASN A 107 -17.40 3.57 -13.22
C ASN A 107 -18.36 4.73 -12.96
N ALA A 108 -17.81 5.88 -12.58
CA ALA A 108 -18.56 7.11 -12.40
C ALA A 108 -17.76 8.31 -12.90
N PRO A 109 -18.42 9.40 -13.31
CA PRO A 109 -17.74 10.60 -13.81
C PRO A 109 -16.68 11.13 -12.84
N GLY A 110 -15.47 11.34 -13.36
CA GLY A 110 -14.33 11.86 -12.60
C GLY A 110 -13.68 10.86 -11.65
N MET A 111 -14.05 9.57 -11.68
CA MET A 111 -13.38 8.52 -10.90
C MET A 111 -11.99 8.22 -11.47
N THR A 112 -11.05 7.92 -10.60
CA THR A 112 -9.71 7.42 -10.93
C THR A 112 -9.59 6.00 -10.43
N HIS A 113 -9.10 5.10 -11.28
CA HIS A 113 -8.83 3.71 -10.92
C HIS A 113 -7.34 3.48 -10.79
N SER A 114 -6.93 2.81 -9.74
CA SER A 114 -5.52 2.51 -9.54
C SER A 114 -5.33 1.21 -8.74
N LEU A 115 -4.14 0.70 -8.82
CA LEU A 115 -3.67 -0.47 -8.07
C LEU A 115 -2.14 -0.51 -8.03
N SER A 116 -1.62 -1.39 -7.17
CA SER A 116 -0.21 -1.79 -7.23
C SER A 116 -0.10 -3.30 -7.43
N THR A 117 0.90 -3.74 -8.19
CA THR A 117 1.15 -5.16 -8.44
C THR A 117 2.64 -5.43 -8.65
N PHE A 118 3.05 -6.69 -8.48
CA PHE A 118 4.42 -7.11 -8.74
C PHE A 118 4.79 -6.88 -10.21
N ALA A 119 5.95 -6.25 -10.47
CA ALA A 119 6.41 -5.98 -11.84
C ALA A 119 6.60 -7.28 -12.66
N TYR A 120 6.94 -8.39 -12.01
CA TYR A 120 7.09 -9.69 -12.65
C TYR A 120 5.77 -10.42 -12.92
N ASN A 121 4.62 -9.88 -12.48
CA ASN A 121 3.30 -10.44 -12.76
C ASN A 121 2.69 -9.84 -14.04
N VAL A 122 3.36 -10.08 -15.17
CA VAL A 122 2.99 -9.50 -16.48
C VAL A 122 1.57 -9.89 -16.92
N GLN A 123 1.07 -11.07 -16.51
CA GLN A 123 -0.30 -11.48 -16.79
C GLN A 123 -1.32 -10.57 -16.11
N ALA A 124 -1.08 -10.22 -14.85
CA ALA A 124 -1.95 -9.30 -14.10
C ALA A 124 -1.89 -7.89 -14.72
N VAL A 125 -0.70 -7.38 -15.05
CA VAL A 125 -0.53 -6.10 -15.75
C VAL A 125 -1.36 -6.08 -17.03
N GLY A 126 -1.29 -7.14 -17.85
CA GLY A 126 -2.08 -7.25 -19.08
C GLY A 126 -3.61 -7.27 -18.85
N ILE A 127 -4.07 -7.86 -17.74
CA ILE A 127 -5.50 -7.80 -17.36
C ILE A 127 -5.89 -6.36 -17.03
N TYR A 128 -5.11 -5.67 -16.19
CA TYR A 128 -5.41 -4.31 -15.74
C TYR A 128 -5.34 -3.31 -16.90
N SER A 129 -4.42 -3.50 -17.85
CA SER A 129 -4.34 -2.68 -19.07
C SER A 129 -5.61 -2.78 -19.92
N LYS A 130 -6.27 -3.95 -19.96
CA LYS A 130 -7.58 -4.12 -20.64
C LYS A 130 -8.72 -3.39 -19.95
N PHE A 131 -8.54 -2.94 -18.71
CA PHE A 131 -9.45 -2.08 -17.97
C PHE A 131 -9.01 -0.59 -18.01
N GLY A 132 -8.08 -0.24 -18.88
CA GLY A 132 -7.63 1.14 -19.10
C GLY A 132 -6.52 1.63 -18.18
N MET A 133 -6.01 0.80 -17.26
CA MET A 133 -4.92 1.18 -16.36
C MET A 133 -3.56 0.91 -16.99
N ALA A 134 -2.66 1.88 -16.91
CA ALA A 134 -1.28 1.74 -17.38
C ALA A 134 -0.28 1.92 -16.22
N PRO A 135 0.91 1.29 -16.27
CA PRO A 135 1.99 1.59 -15.33
C PRO A 135 2.39 3.06 -15.38
N LEU A 136 2.28 3.76 -14.25
CA LEU A 136 2.69 5.16 -14.10
C LEU A 136 4.10 5.30 -13.52
N CYS A 137 4.46 4.43 -12.58
CA CYS A 137 5.81 4.36 -12.03
C CYS A 137 6.11 2.99 -11.45
N ALA A 138 7.40 2.70 -11.29
CA ALA A 138 7.83 1.60 -10.45
C ALA A 138 7.85 2.01 -8.98
N LEU A 139 7.54 1.05 -8.11
CA LEU A 139 7.55 1.18 -6.66
C LEU A 139 8.51 0.15 -6.07
N PRO A 140 9.82 0.40 -6.09
CA PRO A 140 10.75 -0.48 -5.39
C PRO A 140 10.44 -0.53 -3.90
N VAL A 141 10.38 -1.75 -3.37
CA VAL A 141 10.49 -2.03 -1.95
C VAL A 141 11.95 -1.91 -1.57
N MET A 142 12.29 -0.86 -0.85
CA MET A 142 13.66 -0.59 -0.45
C MET A 142 13.87 -0.94 1.02
N GLU A 143 15.01 -1.54 1.34
CA GLU A 143 15.38 -1.97 2.68
C GLU A 143 16.80 -1.55 3.03
N ILE A 144 16.99 -1.14 4.28
CA ILE A 144 18.32 -1.04 4.89
C ILE A 144 18.34 -1.84 6.20
N LYS A 145 19.39 -2.63 6.42
CA LYS A 145 19.62 -3.30 7.70
C LYS A 145 20.11 -2.31 8.74
N LEU A 146 19.62 -2.42 9.98
CA LEU A 146 19.96 -1.48 11.06
C LEU A 146 21.44 -1.53 11.46
N ASP A 147 22.09 -2.69 11.32
CA ASP A 147 23.54 -2.86 11.55
C ASP A 147 24.42 -2.18 10.48
N LYS A 148 23.84 -1.82 9.34
CA LYS A 148 24.50 -1.11 8.24
C LYS A 148 24.05 0.34 8.11
N LEU A 149 23.06 0.74 8.89
CA LEU A 149 22.52 2.09 8.84
C LEU A 149 23.48 3.06 9.56
N GLN A 150 24.11 3.92 8.80
CA GLN A 150 24.68 5.15 9.36
C GLN A 150 23.52 6.09 9.68
N ARG A 151 23.32 6.40 10.96
CA ARG A 151 22.22 7.28 11.37
C ARG A 151 22.35 8.62 10.65
N PRO A 152 21.31 9.05 9.95
CA PRO A 152 21.36 10.33 9.25
C PRO A 152 21.49 11.49 10.25
N VAL A 153 22.16 12.57 9.83
CA VAL A 153 22.14 13.82 10.56
C VAL A 153 20.72 14.38 10.54
N PRO A 154 20.13 14.69 11.71
CA PRO A 154 18.81 15.29 11.76
C PRO A 154 18.72 16.58 10.96
N SER A 155 17.60 16.80 10.29
CA SER A 155 17.36 18.06 9.60
C SER A 155 17.03 19.23 10.58
N ASP A 156 16.76 20.40 10.02
CA ASP A 156 16.30 21.58 10.77
C ASP A 156 14.80 21.50 11.17
N LEU A 157 14.12 20.40 10.85
CA LEU A 157 12.70 20.22 11.15
C LEU A 157 12.47 19.77 12.61
N LYS A 158 11.39 20.27 13.20
CA LYS A 158 10.93 19.83 14.52
C LYS A 158 9.87 18.74 14.37
N ALA A 159 10.19 17.51 14.76
CA ALA A 159 9.27 16.38 14.79
C ALA A 159 8.47 16.36 16.10
N SER A 160 7.17 16.12 16.00
CA SER A 160 6.26 15.88 17.14
C SER A 160 5.56 14.55 16.96
N THR A 161 5.47 13.77 18.04
CA THR A 161 4.69 12.53 18.13
C THR A 161 3.36 12.73 18.85
N THR A 162 3.16 13.87 19.51
CA THR A 162 1.87 14.26 20.07
C THR A 162 1.00 14.84 18.95
N ILE A 163 0.03 14.05 18.51
CA ILE A 163 -0.82 14.36 17.35
C ILE A 163 -2.22 14.71 17.82
N THR A 164 -2.65 15.93 17.52
CA THR A 164 -3.99 16.44 17.84
C THR A 164 -5.00 16.11 16.74
N ARG A 165 -6.30 16.28 17.03
CA ARG A 165 -7.35 16.19 16.01
C ARG A 165 -7.16 17.20 14.88
N GLN A 166 -6.67 18.40 15.20
CA GLN A 166 -6.37 19.44 14.20
C GLN A 166 -5.19 19.04 13.31
N ASP A 167 -4.20 18.32 13.85
CA ASP A 167 -3.08 17.80 13.06
C ASP A 167 -3.55 16.72 12.07
N ILE A 168 -4.42 15.81 12.50
CA ILE A 168 -5.04 14.81 11.61
C ILE A 168 -5.89 15.48 10.51
N ALA A 169 -6.63 16.53 10.85
CA ALA A 169 -7.41 17.29 9.87
C ALA A 169 -6.48 17.94 8.82
N TRP A 170 -5.37 18.55 9.27
CA TRP A 170 -4.37 19.15 8.39
C TRP A 170 -3.69 18.09 7.49
N ILE A 171 -3.34 16.92 8.03
CA ILE A 171 -2.79 15.80 7.24
C ILE A 171 -3.78 15.39 6.13
N ASN A 172 -5.07 15.25 6.43
CA ASN A 172 -6.09 14.92 5.44
C ASN A 172 -6.22 16.01 4.35
N GLN A 173 -6.11 17.29 4.71
CA GLN A 173 -6.10 18.39 3.75
C GLN A 173 -4.86 18.36 2.85
N LEU A 174 -3.69 18.07 3.42
CA LEU A 174 -2.46 17.89 2.65
C LEU A 174 -2.59 16.69 1.69
N GLU A 175 -3.08 15.53 2.17
CA GLU A 175 -3.31 14.37 1.32
C GLU A 175 -4.28 14.65 0.17
N ALA A 176 -5.36 15.39 0.42
CA ALA A 176 -6.27 15.81 -0.63
C ALA A 176 -5.58 16.61 -1.74
N LYS A 177 -4.59 17.45 -1.37
CA LYS A 177 -3.82 18.25 -2.33
C LYS A 177 -2.78 17.42 -3.10
N ILE A 178 -2.07 16.51 -2.43
CA ILE A 178 -0.95 15.75 -3.04
C ILE A 178 -1.37 14.41 -3.64
N ARG A 179 -2.54 13.87 -3.24
CA ARG A 179 -3.06 12.58 -3.71
C ARG A 179 -4.37 12.72 -4.50
N GLY A 180 -5.00 13.91 -4.49
CA GLY A 180 -6.30 14.14 -5.10
C GLY A 180 -7.49 13.73 -4.22
N TYR A 181 -7.29 13.10 -3.07
CA TYR A 181 -8.32 12.72 -2.10
C TYR A 181 -7.74 12.50 -0.70
N SER A 182 -8.58 12.64 0.31
CA SER A 182 -8.27 12.33 1.71
C SER A 182 -8.78 10.95 2.12
N ARG A 183 -8.26 10.44 3.24
CA ARG A 183 -8.66 9.15 3.82
C ARG A 183 -8.82 9.23 5.35
N PRO A 184 -9.77 10.03 5.84
CA PRO A 184 -9.93 10.27 7.28
C PRO A 184 -10.19 9.00 8.09
N GLN A 185 -10.80 7.97 7.51
CA GLN A 185 -11.06 6.70 8.18
C GLN A 185 -9.76 5.92 8.45
N GLU A 186 -8.79 5.94 7.53
CA GLU A 186 -7.48 5.32 7.73
C GLU A 186 -6.69 6.05 8.82
N TRP A 187 -6.68 7.38 8.80
CA TRP A 187 -6.00 8.17 9.84
C TRP A 187 -6.61 7.96 11.22
N ARG A 188 -7.94 7.85 11.32
CA ARG A 188 -8.63 7.48 12.57
C ARG A 188 -8.31 6.06 13.04
N PHE A 189 -8.09 5.14 12.11
CA PHE A 189 -7.68 3.78 12.43
C PHE A 189 -6.23 3.76 12.91
N TRP A 190 -5.31 4.31 12.14
CA TRP A 190 -3.88 4.30 12.46
C TRP A 190 -3.54 5.03 13.77
N SER A 191 -4.20 6.15 14.06
CA SER A 191 -3.97 6.91 15.29
C SER A 191 -4.35 6.17 16.58
N LYS A 192 -5.05 5.03 16.47
CA LYS A 192 -5.44 4.17 17.59
C LYS A 192 -4.60 2.91 17.73
N GLN A 193 -3.60 2.71 16.86
CA GLN A 193 -2.76 1.50 16.87
C GLN A 193 -1.46 1.77 17.63
N ASP A 194 -1.21 1.04 18.71
CA ASP A 194 0.01 1.18 19.53
C ASP A 194 1.31 0.88 18.73
N GLU A 195 1.19 0.04 17.70
CA GLU A 195 2.31 -0.33 16.84
C GLU A 195 2.66 0.76 15.81
N ILE A 196 1.81 1.78 15.67
CA ILE A 196 1.98 2.88 14.71
C ILE A 196 2.44 4.13 15.44
N GLN A 197 3.48 4.76 14.91
CA GLN A 197 3.92 6.08 15.32
C GLN A 197 3.71 7.08 14.19
N ILE A 198 2.93 8.11 14.45
CA ILE A 198 2.75 9.23 13.53
C ILE A 198 3.70 10.34 13.98
N TYR A 199 4.39 10.94 13.03
CA TYR A 199 5.26 12.11 13.21
C TYR A 199 4.68 13.27 12.40
N LEU A 200 4.55 14.42 13.05
CA LEU A 200 4.23 15.69 12.39
C LEU A 200 5.47 16.59 12.41
N PHE A 201 5.83 17.11 11.26
CA PHE A 201 7.00 17.94 11.11
C PHE A 201 6.65 19.42 10.92
N ARG A 202 7.41 20.28 11.60
CA ARG A 202 7.28 21.72 11.51
C ARG A 202 8.62 22.37 11.17
N ASN A 203 8.54 23.43 10.35
CA ASN A 203 9.65 24.35 10.13
C ASN A 203 9.21 25.73 10.60
N LYS A 204 9.98 26.38 11.48
CA LYS A 204 9.66 27.72 12.06
C LYS A 204 8.20 27.81 12.55
N GLY A 205 7.72 26.75 13.22
CA GLY A 205 6.36 26.66 13.75
C GLY A 205 5.27 26.21 12.77
N GLN A 206 5.48 26.31 11.46
CA GLN A 206 4.53 25.92 10.44
C GLN A 206 4.60 24.41 10.14
N ARG A 207 3.45 23.75 9.96
CA ARG A 207 3.37 22.36 9.54
C ARG A 207 3.87 22.21 8.10
N VAL A 208 4.87 21.34 7.88
CA VAL A 208 5.48 21.11 6.55
C VAL A 208 5.28 19.71 6.02
N GLY A 209 4.90 18.75 6.87
CA GLY A 209 4.60 17.40 6.45
C GLY A 209 4.45 16.44 7.61
N TYR A 210 4.28 15.19 7.26
CA TYR A 210 4.07 14.09 8.19
C TYR A 210 4.75 12.81 7.69
N SER A 211 4.98 11.88 8.60
CA SER A 211 5.28 10.49 8.27
C SER A 211 4.62 9.55 9.28
N MET A 212 4.52 8.29 8.89
CA MET A 212 4.07 7.21 9.76
C MET A 212 5.11 6.10 9.76
N ALA A 213 5.37 5.53 10.92
CA ALA A 213 6.24 4.37 11.07
C ALA A 213 5.51 3.25 11.79
N HIS A 214 5.58 2.05 11.23
CA HIS A 214 5.08 0.83 11.87
C HIS A 214 6.21 0.19 12.66
N LYS A 215 6.20 0.37 13.98
CA LYS A 215 7.28 -0.05 14.90
C LYS A 215 7.59 -1.56 14.83
N LYS A 216 6.56 -2.39 14.74
CA LYS A 216 6.70 -3.85 14.71
C LYS A 216 7.24 -4.38 13.38
N TRP A 217 7.00 -3.71 12.27
CA TRP A 217 7.40 -4.17 10.94
C TRP A 217 8.58 -3.41 10.35
N GLY A 218 9.06 -2.38 11.05
CA GLY A 218 10.15 -1.54 10.54
C GLY A 218 9.81 -0.83 9.24
N VAL A 219 8.53 -0.44 9.03
CA VAL A 219 8.08 0.18 7.78
C VAL A 219 7.83 1.65 8.00
N ILE A 220 8.37 2.48 7.13
CA ILE A 220 8.07 3.92 7.07
C ILE A 220 7.12 4.13 5.89
N ALA A 221 5.85 4.41 6.19
CA ALA A 221 4.81 4.71 5.18
C ALA A 221 3.42 4.90 5.83
N PRO A 222 2.61 5.86 5.37
CA PRO A 222 2.92 6.85 4.36
C PRO A 222 3.75 8.02 4.91
N ALA A 223 4.25 8.85 3.99
CA ALA A 223 4.76 10.18 4.31
C ALA A 223 4.27 11.19 3.26
N GLY A 224 4.12 12.45 3.67
CA GLY A 224 3.70 13.51 2.78
C GLY A 224 4.23 14.88 3.22
N ALA A 225 4.52 15.74 2.27
CA ALA A 225 5.09 17.05 2.53
C ALA A 225 4.51 18.14 1.62
N VAL A 226 4.65 19.40 2.04
CA VAL A 226 4.23 20.55 1.22
C VAL A 226 5.14 20.80 0.03
N THR A 227 6.41 20.32 0.09
CA THR A 227 7.38 20.37 -1.02
C THR A 227 8.18 19.07 -1.09
N ASN A 228 8.87 18.84 -2.22
CA ASN A 228 9.76 17.68 -2.40
C ASN A 228 10.92 17.67 -1.41
N ASP A 229 11.57 18.82 -1.20
CA ASP A 229 12.71 18.94 -0.28
C ASP A 229 12.31 18.57 1.15
N TYR A 230 11.13 18.98 1.59
CA TYR A 230 10.62 18.57 2.89
C TYR A 230 10.33 17.07 2.94
N LEU A 231 9.85 16.44 1.85
CA LEU A 231 9.62 15.00 1.87
C LEU A 231 10.93 14.23 2.13
N THR A 232 12.01 14.59 1.46
CA THR A 232 13.32 13.97 1.65
C THR A 232 13.80 14.13 3.09
N LYS A 233 13.76 15.36 3.65
CA LYS A 233 14.09 15.64 5.05
C LYS A 233 13.24 14.81 6.02
N ILE A 234 11.92 14.76 5.82
CA ILE A 234 10.97 14.05 6.67
C ILE A 234 11.24 12.53 6.66
N VAL A 235 11.47 11.95 5.49
CA VAL A 235 11.80 10.52 5.39
C VAL A 235 13.13 10.23 6.09
N THR A 236 14.14 11.07 5.87
CA THR A 236 15.45 10.98 6.51
C THR A 236 15.36 11.05 8.03
N ASP A 237 14.68 12.05 8.57
CA ASP A 237 14.48 12.22 10.01
C ASP A 237 13.70 11.04 10.60
N THR A 238 12.69 10.54 9.88
CA THR A 238 11.91 9.38 10.30
C THR A 238 12.78 8.11 10.38
N ILE A 239 13.71 7.92 9.45
CA ILE A 239 14.71 6.82 9.51
C ILE A 239 15.55 6.92 10.79
N GLY A 240 15.94 8.12 11.19
CA GLY A 240 16.68 8.35 12.44
C GLY A 240 15.85 8.18 13.72
N LEU A 241 14.54 8.47 13.64
CA LEU A 241 13.62 8.49 14.78
C LEU A 241 12.90 7.17 15.03
N ILE A 242 12.75 6.31 14.01
CA ILE A 242 11.97 5.07 14.13
C ILE A 242 12.56 4.14 15.19
N LYS A 243 11.73 3.72 16.13
CA LYS A 243 12.04 2.64 17.08
C LYS A 243 11.32 1.39 16.61
N THR A 244 12.08 0.41 16.13
CA THR A 244 11.54 -0.87 15.65
C THR A 244 12.25 -2.05 16.31
N SER A 245 11.53 -3.16 16.49
CA SER A 245 12.06 -4.46 16.90
C SER A 245 12.61 -5.26 15.72
N GLU A 246 12.39 -4.82 14.48
CA GLU A 246 12.93 -5.46 13.29
C GLU A 246 14.43 -5.17 13.11
N LYS A 247 15.07 -6.01 12.30
CA LYS A 247 16.50 -5.84 11.95
C LYS A 247 16.72 -4.90 10.77
N SER A 248 15.64 -4.38 10.19
CA SER A 248 15.69 -3.52 9.00
C SER A 248 14.58 -2.49 8.97
N ILE A 249 14.79 -1.44 8.20
CA ILE A 249 13.80 -0.43 7.84
C ILE A 249 13.45 -0.63 6.37
N ARG A 250 12.14 -0.54 6.04
CA ARG A 250 11.60 -0.67 4.69
C ARG A 250 10.68 0.49 4.34
N LEU A 251 10.64 0.79 3.05
CA LEU A 251 9.68 1.77 2.49
C LEU A 251 9.44 1.49 1.00
N TYR A 252 8.38 2.08 0.44
CA TYR A 252 8.05 2.05 -0.99
C TYR A 252 8.41 3.40 -1.59
N CYS A 253 9.46 3.48 -2.40
CA CYS A 253 9.90 4.74 -2.99
C CYS A 253 9.49 4.83 -4.47
N PRO A 254 8.54 5.71 -4.86
CA PRO A 254 8.21 5.90 -6.27
C PRO A 254 9.43 6.36 -7.08
N THR A 255 9.73 5.67 -8.19
CA THR A 255 10.92 5.98 -9.03
C THR A 255 10.85 7.33 -9.71
N ASN A 256 9.68 7.92 -9.85
CA ASN A 256 9.54 9.29 -10.35
C ASN A 256 9.87 10.36 -9.30
N ASN A 257 10.11 10.01 -8.02
CA ASN A 257 10.81 10.86 -7.06
C ASN A 257 12.31 10.55 -7.08
N LEU A 258 12.98 10.99 -8.12
CA LEU A 258 14.39 10.68 -8.35
C LEU A 258 15.31 11.17 -7.22
N ASN A 259 15.01 12.32 -6.63
CA ASN A 259 15.81 12.88 -5.53
C ASN A 259 15.79 11.97 -4.30
N LEU A 260 14.61 11.60 -3.83
CA LEU A 260 14.47 10.68 -2.67
C LEU A 260 15.03 9.30 -3.00
N TYR A 261 14.75 8.78 -4.20
CA TYR A 261 15.24 7.49 -4.64
C TYR A 261 16.78 7.42 -4.61
N SER A 262 17.45 8.38 -5.28
CA SER A 262 18.92 8.45 -5.32
C SER A 262 19.53 8.65 -3.94
N TYR A 263 18.90 9.47 -3.11
CA TYR A 263 19.32 9.69 -1.72
C TYR A 263 19.29 8.39 -0.91
N LEU A 264 18.20 7.62 -0.98
CA LEU A 264 18.07 6.34 -0.27
C LEU A 264 19.10 5.30 -0.76
N ILE A 265 19.34 5.23 -2.07
CA ILE A 265 20.42 4.37 -2.62
C ILE A 265 21.78 4.79 -2.04
N GLY A 266 22.07 6.10 -2.01
CA GLY A 266 23.31 6.64 -1.41
C GLY A 266 23.46 6.33 0.07
N MET A 267 22.36 6.24 0.83
CA MET A 267 22.35 5.79 2.23
C MET A 267 22.60 4.29 2.40
N GLY A 268 22.65 3.50 1.33
CA GLY A 268 22.84 2.05 1.36
C GLY A 268 21.56 1.22 1.38
N PHE A 269 20.40 1.82 1.10
CA PHE A 269 19.18 1.04 0.87
C PHE A 269 19.34 0.15 -0.36
N ARG A 270 18.85 -1.07 -0.26
CA ARG A 270 18.83 -2.06 -1.35
C ARG A 270 17.41 -2.31 -1.81
N ILE A 271 17.23 -2.56 -3.09
CA ILE A 271 15.94 -2.95 -3.66
C ILE A 271 15.73 -4.43 -3.39
N LEU A 272 14.66 -4.77 -2.68
CA LEU A 272 14.24 -6.16 -2.42
C LEU A 272 13.31 -6.70 -3.50
N GLU A 273 12.39 -5.86 -3.95
CA GLU A 273 11.34 -6.21 -4.89
C GLU A 273 10.93 -4.97 -5.68
N MET A 274 10.46 -5.20 -6.90
CA MET A 274 9.94 -4.13 -7.75
C MET A 274 8.46 -4.34 -7.96
N ASP A 275 7.66 -3.37 -7.53
CA ASP A 275 6.24 -3.29 -7.83
C ASP A 275 5.99 -2.22 -8.90
N LEU A 276 4.82 -2.27 -9.51
CA LEU A 276 4.31 -1.24 -10.41
C LEU A 276 3.07 -0.61 -9.81
N PHE A 277 3.01 0.70 -9.88
CA PHE A 277 1.78 1.45 -9.67
C PHE A 277 1.10 1.70 -11.00
N LEU A 278 -0.15 1.26 -11.13
CA LEU A 278 -0.96 1.44 -12.33
C LEU A 278 -2.14 2.35 -12.03
N SER A 279 -2.50 3.19 -13.00
CA SER A 279 -3.72 4.00 -12.95
C SER A 279 -4.25 4.29 -14.36
N ASP A 280 -5.54 4.62 -14.46
CA ASP A 280 -6.19 5.07 -15.69
C ASP A 280 -6.01 6.58 -15.95
N LYS A 281 -5.50 7.32 -14.96
CA LYS A 281 -5.24 8.77 -15.02
C LYS A 281 -3.99 9.12 -14.24
N PRO A 282 -3.36 10.30 -14.49
CA PRO A 282 -2.37 10.84 -13.60
C PRO A 282 -2.87 10.86 -12.17
N TYR A 283 -2.04 10.40 -11.24
CA TYR A 283 -2.43 10.19 -9.85
C TYR A 283 -1.27 10.55 -8.93
N ALA A 284 -1.58 11.22 -7.85
CA ALA A 284 -0.68 11.62 -6.78
C ALA A 284 0.56 12.39 -7.25
N ASP A 285 0.97 13.34 -6.47
CA ASP A 285 2.26 14.01 -6.63
C ASP A 285 3.33 13.23 -5.83
N PHE A 286 3.93 12.24 -6.48
CA PHE A 286 4.96 11.42 -5.86
C PHE A 286 6.25 12.17 -5.54
N GLN A 287 6.41 13.40 -6.00
CA GLN A 287 7.48 14.28 -5.52
C GLN A 287 7.26 14.69 -4.07
N ARG A 288 6.02 14.69 -3.60
CA ARG A 288 5.62 15.12 -2.25
C ARG A 288 4.95 14.01 -1.43
N TYR A 289 4.85 12.78 -1.98
CA TYR A 289 4.14 11.69 -1.34
C TYR A 289 4.89 10.37 -1.44
N LEU A 290 5.03 9.69 -0.30
CA LEU A 290 5.48 8.30 -0.17
C LEU A 290 4.28 7.44 0.19
N PRO A 291 3.93 6.42 -0.61
CA PRO A 291 2.75 5.59 -0.38
C PRO A 291 2.87 4.69 0.85
N ALA A 292 1.74 4.25 1.39
CA ALA A 292 1.68 3.44 2.60
C ALA A 292 2.11 1.98 2.34
N GLN A 293 1.23 1.21 1.76
CA GLN A 293 1.40 -0.22 1.48
C GLN A 293 0.60 -0.55 0.23
N LEU A 294 0.89 -1.69 -0.39
CA LEU A 294 0.19 -2.11 -1.61
C LEU A 294 -1.33 -2.29 -1.44
N ALA A 295 -1.80 -2.58 -0.22
CA ALA A 295 -3.22 -2.75 0.05
C ALA A 295 -3.93 -1.47 0.51
N ILE A 296 -3.19 -0.48 1.02
CA ILE A 296 -3.71 0.83 1.49
C ILE A 296 -2.83 1.92 0.90
N PHE A 297 -2.97 2.15 -0.36
CA PHE A 297 -2.09 3.08 -1.10
C PHE A 297 -2.33 4.55 -0.73
#